data_d42ac985327f288034e159ae1e29b6cb
#
_entry.id   d42ac985327f288034e159ae1e29b6cb
#
_cell.length_a   1.000
_cell.length_b   1.000
_cell.length_c   1.000
_cell.angle_alpha   90.00
_cell.angle_beta   90.00
_cell.angle_gamma   90.00
#
_symmetry.space_group_name_H-M   'P 1'
#
loop_
_entity.id
_entity.type
_entity.pdbx_description
1 polymer ?
#
loop_
_entity_poly.entity_id
_entity_poly.type
_entity_poly.pdbx_seq_one_letter_code
_entity_poly.pdbx_strand_id
1 'polypeptide(L)'
;INTAISNAKLHHIQNKIKFINIDVDKFNYNKYDFIVSNPPYINIINFKRLDVNVREFEPKLALKAGIDGLKIIRKLILKSKKLLKKNGKLIFEIGENQKDLCINLLLKNKFYINKICKDLYSTPRVIVSTKNF
;
A
#
# COMPACT_ATOMS: atom_id res chain seq x y z
N ILE A 1 -1.50 4.58 -15.89
CA ILE A 1 -0.66 3.47 -16.42
C ILE A 1 0.25 3.93 -17.55
N ASN A 2 -0.18 4.86 -18.41
CA ASN A 2 0.60 5.36 -19.56
C ASN A 2 1.94 5.97 -19.11
N THR A 3 1.96 6.80 -18.10
CA THR A 3 3.19 7.36 -17.50
C THR A 3 4.15 6.28 -17.02
N ALA A 4 3.64 5.23 -16.38
CA ALA A 4 4.46 4.11 -15.91
C ALA A 4 5.09 3.35 -17.09
N ILE A 5 4.34 3.15 -18.19
CA ILE A 5 4.86 2.54 -19.41
C ILE A 5 5.94 3.42 -20.05
N SER A 6 5.73 4.73 -20.12
CA SER A 6 6.71 5.68 -20.65
C SER A 6 8.00 5.67 -19.84
N ASN A 7 7.89 5.68 -18.50
CA ASN A 7 9.04 5.59 -17.60
C ASN A 7 9.81 4.27 -17.78
N ALA A 8 9.11 3.14 -17.91
CA ALA A 8 9.76 1.85 -18.13
C ALA A 8 10.52 1.80 -19.47
N LYS A 9 9.99 2.44 -20.53
CA LYS A 9 10.68 2.59 -21.81
C LYS A 9 11.93 3.46 -21.67
N LEU A 10 11.82 4.60 -20.99
CA LEU A 10 12.93 5.51 -20.75
C LEU A 10 14.10 4.80 -20.03
N HIS A 11 13.78 3.89 -19.10
CA HIS A 11 14.77 3.13 -18.35
C HIS A 11 15.12 1.77 -18.97
N HIS A 12 14.65 1.46 -20.19
CA HIS A 12 14.90 0.21 -20.91
C HIS A 12 14.52 -1.08 -20.13
N ILE A 13 13.48 -1.01 -19.30
CA ILE A 13 13.00 -2.12 -18.46
C ILE A 13 11.58 -2.60 -18.81
N GLN A 14 10.99 -2.09 -19.90
CA GLN A 14 9.61 -2.40 -20.29
C GLN A 14 9.35 -3.91 -20.45
N ASN A 15 10.36 -4.68 -20.89
CA ASN A 15 10.26 -6.13 -21.08
C ASN A 15 10.30 -6.92 -19.77
N LYS A 16 10.65 -6.26 -18.63
CA LYS A 16 10.70 -6.85 -17.30
C LYS A 16 9.45 -6.56 -16.48
N ILE A 17 8.53 -5.73 -16.98
CA ILE A 17 7.36 -5.23 -16.26
C ILE A 17 6.10 -5.61 -17.03
N LYS A 18 5.14 -6.21 -16.33
CA LYS A 18 3.78 -6.43 -16.81
C LYS A 18 2.86 -5.36 -16.22
N PHE A 19 2.35 -4.48 -17.07
CA PHE A 19 1.42 -3.42 -16.66
C PHE A 19 -0.01 -3.96 -16.70
N ILE A 20 -0.76 -3.84 -15.61
CA ILE A 20 -2.13 -4.31 -15.50
C ILE A 20 -2.97 -3.19 -14.89
N ASN A 21 -3.98 -2.70 -15.64
CA ASN A 21 -4.92 -1.71 -15.13
C ASN A 21 -6.14 -2.42 -14.53
N ILE A 22 -6.07 -2.73 -13.23
CA ILE A 22 -7.11 -3.47 -12.53
C ILE A 22 -7.20 -3.01 -11.07
N ASP A 23 -8.39 -3.03 -10.51
CA ASP A 23 -8.59 -2.86 -9.07
C ASP A 23 -8.00 -4.08 -8.32
N VAL A 24 -7.30 -3.81 -7.21
CA VAL A 24 -6.67 -4.86 -6.39
C VAL A 24 -7.67 -5.92 -5.91
N ASP A 25 -8.91 -5.56 -5.69
CA ASP A 25 -9.97 -6.51 -5.30
C ASP A 25 -10.27 -7.56 -6.38
N LYS A 26 -10.09 -7.18 -7.64
CA LYS A 26 -10.31 -8.05 -8.81
C LYS A 26 -9.07 -8.84 -9.22
N PHE A 27 -7.90 -8.47 -8.72
CA PHE A 27 -6.64 -9.10 -9.08
C PHE A 27 -6.47 -10.43 -8.34
N ASN A 28 -6.44 -11.56 -9.07
CA ASN A 28 -6.37 -12.91 -8.51
C ASN A 28 -5.34 -13.82 -9.22
N TYR A 29 -4.34 -13.22 -9.84
CA TYR A 29 -3.35 -13.94 -10.64
C TYR A 29 -2.11 -14.28 -9.80
N ASN A 30 -1.63 -15.51 -9.93
CA ASN A 30 -0.33 -15.99 -9.43
C ASN A 30 -0.08 -15.81 -7.92
N LYS A 31 1.10 -16.23 -7.51
CA LYS A 31 1.68 -16.02 -6.18
C LYS A 31 2.98 -15.23 -6.32
N TYR A 32 3.21 -14.32 -5.39
CA TYR A 32 4.31 -13.37 -5.43
C TYR A 32 5.22 -13.52 -4.21
N ASP A 33 6.50 -13.28 -4.41
CA ASP A 33 7.49 -13.23 -3.33
C ASP A 33 7.36 -11.92 -2.56
N PHE A 34 7.02 -10.83 -3.27
CA PHE A 34 6.84 -9.50 -2.70
C PHE A 34 5.56 -8.85 -3.21
N ILE A 35 4.89 -8.14 -2.32
CA ILE A 35 3.85 -7.17 -2.66
C ILE A 35 4.28 -5.85 -2.06
N VAL A 36 4.40 -4.82 -2.90
CA VAL A 36 4.75 -3.45 -2.49
C VAL A 36 3.58 -2.53 -2.81
N SER A 37 3.21 -1.66 -1.90
CA SER A 37 2.09 -0.74 -2.08
C SER A 37 2.31 0.59 -1.38
N ASN A 38 1.91 1.68 -2.05
CA ASN A 38 1.63 2.95 -1.40
C ASN A 38 0.11 3.19 -1.50
N PRO A 39 -0.69 2.68 -0.55
CA PRO A 39 -2.13 2.82 -0.58
C PRO A 39 -2.56 4.23 -0.14
N PRO A 40 -3.69 4.77 -0.60
CA PRO A 40 -4.24 5.98 -0.04
C PRO A 40 -4.61 5.75 1.44
N TYR A 41 -4.05 6.55 2.33
CA TYR A 41 -4.18 6.44 3.79
C TYR A 41 -4.77 7.68 4.47
N ILE A 42 -5.04 8.75 3.72
CA ILE A 42 -5.60 9.99 4.27
C ILE A 42 -7.06 9.75 4.66
N ASN A 43 -7.40 9.98 5.93
CA ASN A 43 -8.77 9.92 6.38
C ASN A 43 -9.57 11.18 5.95
N ILE A 44 -10.90 11.08 5.95
CA ILE A 44 -11.79 12.17 5.50
C ILE A 44 -11.59 13.46 6.31
N ILE A 45 -11.29 13.37 7.60
CA ILE A 45 -11.11 14.51 8.49
C ILE A 45 -9.82 15.26 8.14
N ASN A 46 -8.72 14.54 7.96
CA ASN A 46 -7.44 15.11 7.59
C ASN A 46 -7.46 15.66 6.15
N PHE A 47 -8.19 15.02 5.23
CA PHE A 47 -8.37 15.51 3.87
C PHE A 47 -9.01 16.91 3.83
N LYS A 48 -9.99 17.21 4.70
CA LYS A 48 -10.62 18.52 4.79
C LYS A 48 -9.67 19.61 5.33
N ARG A 49 -8.59 19.23 6.02
CA ARG A 49 -7.58 20.14 6.59
C ARG A 49 -6.36 20.33 5.69
N LEU A 50 -6.27 19.59 4.58
CA LEU A 50 -5.21 19.77 3.60
C LEU A 50 -5.36 21.11 2.88
N ASP A 51 -4.22 21.67 2.49
CA ASP A 51 -4.16 22.87 1.67
C ASP A 51 -4.97 22.71 0.38
N VAL A 52 -5.65 23.73 -0.06
CA VAL A 52 -6.54 23.73 -1.24
C VAL A 52 -5.80 23.18 -2.47
N ASN A 53 -4.54 23.57 -2.65
CA ASN A 53 -3.70 23.13 -3.75
C ASN A 53 -3.45 21.61 -3.74
N VAL A 54 -3.22 21.01 -2.57
CA VAL A 54 -3.04 19.55 -2.44
C VAL A 54 -4.37 18.84 -2.68
N ARG A 55 -5.47 19.42 -2.24
CA ARG A 55 -6.82 18.84 -2.35
C ARG A 55 -7.36 18.83 -3.78
N GLU A 56 -6.95 19.79 -4.64
CA GLU A 56 -7.35 19.84 -6.06
C GLU A 56 -6.56 18.85 -6.92
N PHE A 57 -5.31 18.55 -6.56
CA PHE A 57 -4.45 17.65 -7.30
C PHE A 57 -4.47 16.20 -6.76
N GLU A 58 -4.87 16.00 -5.50
CA GLU A 58 -5.08 14.64 -4.95
C GLU A 58 -6.38 14.07 -5.51
N PRO A 59 -6.35 12.88 -6.14
CA PRO A 59 -7.54 12.26 -6.69
C PRO A 59 -8.58 12.02 -5.57
N LYS A 60 -9.86 12.16 -5.87
CA LYS A 60 -11.01 11.80 -5.00
C LYS A 60 -10.94 10.35 -4.45
N LEU A 61 -9.95 9.59 -4.88
CA LEU A 61 -9.57 8.27 -4.34
C LEU A 61 -9.11 8.31 -2.87
N ALA A 62 -8.54 9.43 -2.40
CA ALA A 62 -8.17 9.59 -0.98
C ALA A 62 -9.40 9.49 -0.06
N LEU A 63 -10.57 9.96 -0.53
CA LEU A 63 -11.85 9.81 0.16
C LEU A 63 -12.32 8.34 0.29
N LYS A 64 -11.74 7.42 -0.49
CA LYS A 64 -12.04 5.98 -0.40
C LYS A 64 -11.34 5.28 0.75
N ALA A 65 -10.40 5.92 1.44
CA ALA A 65 -9.68 5.34 2.58
C ALA A 65 -10.57 5.11 3.82
N GLY A 66 -11.80 5.65 3.84
CA GLY A 66 -12.75 5.50 4.93
C GLY A 66 -12.51 6.49 6.07
N ILE A 67 -13.33 6.40 7.13
CA ILE A 67 -13.31 7.34 8.27
C ILE A 67 -11.96 7.27 9.00
N ASP A 68 -11.40 6.09 9.15
CA ASP A 68 -10.12 5.84 9.85
C ASP A 68 -8.89 5.77 8.91
N GLY A 69 -9.07 5.97 7.61
CA GLY A 69 -7.99 5.87 6.62
C GLY A 69 -7.45 4.45 6.38
N LEU A 70 -8.02 3.43 7.01
CA LEU A 70 -7.50 2.04 6.96
C LEU A 70 -8.27 1.12 6.02
N LYS A 71 -9.34 1.57 5.37
CA LYS A 71 -10.19 0.73 4.51
C LYS A 71 -9.38 0.02 3.42
N ILE A 72 -8.51 0.75 2.73
CA ILE A 72 -7.67 0.18 1.67
C ILE A 72 -6.57 -0.71 2.23
N ILE A 73 -5.98 -0.33 3.37
CA ILE A 73 -4.96 -1.14 4.05
C ILE A 73 -5.54 -2.49 4.50
N ARG A 74 -6.76 -2.53 5.04
CA ARG A 74 -7.44 -3.80 5.38
C ARG A 74 -7.60 -4.70 4.14
N LYS A 75 -8.06 -4.13 3.03
CA LYS A 75 -8.18 -4.86 1.76
C LYS A 75 -6.82 -5.36 1.26
N LEU A 76 -5.79 -4.51 1.30
CA LEU A 76 -4.44 -4.86 0.91
C LEU A 76 -3.91 -6.06 1.71
N ILE A 77 -4.04 -6.04 3.04
CA ILE A 77 -3.59 -7.12 3.92
C ILE A 77 -4.32 -8.43 3.59
N LEU A 78 -5.66 -8.41 3.48
CA LEU A 78 -6.46 -9.59 3.14
C LEU A 78 -6.11 -10.15 1.76
N LYS A 79 -5.88 -9.28 0.78
CA LYS A 79 -5.50 -9.67 -0.57
C LYS A 79 -4.09 -10.23 -0.60
N SER A 80 -3.16 -9.58 0.09
CA SER A 80 -1.77 -10.05 0.20
C SER A 80 -1.68 -11.43 0.83
N LYS A 81 -2.51 -11.73 1.83
CA LYS A 81 -2.59 -13.07 2.41
C LYS A 81 -2.91 -14.14 1.37
N LYS A 82 -3.73 -13.81 0.35
CA LYS A 82 -4.07 -14.74 -0.74
C LYS A 82 -3.00 -14.81 -1.82
N LEU A 83 -2.37 -13.68 -2.15
CA LEU A 83 -1.46 -13.54 -3.29
C LEU A 83 0.01 -13.79 -2.97
N LEU A 84 0.43 -13.71 -1.71
CA LEU A 84 1.81 -14.01 -1.33
C LEU A 84 2.06 -15.51 -1.27
N LYS A 85 3.25 -15.92 -1.69
CA LYS A 85 3.81 -17.24 -1.42
C LYS A 85 4.03 -17.43 0.09
N LYS A 86 4.32 -18.64 0.54
CA LYS A 86 4.86 -18.88 1.87
C LYS A 86 6.15 -18.07 2.04
N ASN A 87 6.30 -17.41 3.18
CA ASN A 87 7.41 -16.50 3.49
C ASN A 87 7.50 -15.25 2.58
N GLY A 88 6.51 -15.03 1.72
CA GLY A 88 6.42 -13.81 0.91
C GLY A 88 6.19 -12.58 1.77
N LYS A 89 6.66 -11.42 1.31
CA LYS A 89 6.65 -10.17 2.08
C LYS A 89 5.65 -9.17 1.55
N LEU A 90 4.92 -8.54 2.47
CA LEU A 90 4.12 -7.36 2.23
C LEU A 90 4.86 -6.14 2.76
N ILE A 91 5.09 -5.17 1.88
CA ILE A 91 5.78 -3.90 2.17
C ILE A 91 4.83 -2.78 1.77
N PHE A 92 4.45 -1.91 2.70
CA PHE A 92 3.52 -0.84 2.36
C PHE A 92 3.73 0.41 3.20
N GLU A 93 3.41 1.55 2.58
CA GLU A 93 3.44 2.85 3.23
C GLU A 93 2.21 3.02 4.12
N ILE A 94 2.40 3.76 5.23
CA ILE A 94 1.37 4.10 6.19
C ILE A 94 1.34 5.61 6.45
N GLY A 95 0.18 6.13 6.78
CA GLY A 95 0.03 7.50 7.24
C GLY A 95 0.55 7.68 8.67
N GLU A 96 0.71 8.95 9.03
CA GLU A 96 1.02 9.34 10.40
C GLU A 96 -0.03 8.78 11.37
N ASN A 97 0.42 8.31 12.53
CA ASN A 97 -0.42 7.70 13.59
C ASN A 97 -1.14 6.39 13.21
N GLN A 98 -0.83 5.77 12.06
CA GLN A 98 -1.45 4.49 11.67
C GLN A 98 -0.63 3.25 12.07
N LYS A 99 0.59 3.42 12.58
CA LYS A 99 1.53 2.33 12.88
C LYS A 99 0.89 1.21 13.70
N ASP A 100 0.37 1.52 14.88
CA ASP A 100 -0.12 0.51 15.83
C ASP A 100 -1.38 -0.19 15.33
N LEU A 101 -2.25 0.55 14.66
CA LEU A 101 -3.44 -0.02 14.01
C LEU A 101 -3.06 -0.99 12.88
N CYS A 102 -2.08 -0.63 12.06
CA CYS A 102 -1.59 -1.48 10.97
C CYS A 102 -0.88 -2.74 11.51
N ILE A 103 -0.07 -2.61 12.57
CA ILE A 103 0.56 -3.75 13.24
C ILE A 103 -0.52 -4.72 13.75
N ASN A 104 -1.52 -4.23 14.46
CA ASN A 104 -2.62 -5.05 14.97
C ASN A 104 -3.38 -5.77 13.85
N LEU A 105 -3.63 -5.10 12.72
CA LEU A 105 -4.27 -5.72 11.55
C LEU A 105 -3.40 -6.81 10.94
N LEU A 106 -2.08 -6.60 10.83
CA LEU A 106 -1.15 -7.59 10.30
C LEU A 106 -1.09 -8.83 11.20
N LEU A 107 -0.91 -8.65 12.52
CA LEU A 107 -0.85 -9.76 13.48
C LEU A 107 -2.14 -10.59 13.48
N LYS A 108 -3.32 -9.95 13.47
CA LYS A 108 -4.62 -10.63 13.34
C LYS A 108 -4.73 -11.45 12.05
N ASN A 109 -4.01 -11.06 11.00
CA ASN A 109 -3.96 -11.79 9.72
C ASN A 109 -2.77 -12.75 9.60
N LYS A 110 -2.07 -13.03 10.72
CA LYS A 110 -0.95 -13.97 10.80
C LYS A 110 0.28 -13.52 9.97
N PHE A 111 0.52 -12.23 9.90
CA PHE A 111 1.78 -11.68 9.40
C PHE A 111 2.75 -11.46 10.57
N TYR A 112 4.01 -11.74 10.34
CA TYR A 112 5.12 -11.38 11.21
C TYR A 112 5.68 -10.01 10.81
N ILE A 113 5.92 -9.12 11.77
CA ILE A 113 6.49 -7.80 11.52
C ILE A 113 8.00 -7.90 11.49
N ASN A 114 8.61 -7.68 10.34
CA ASN A 114 10.06 -7.73 10.19
C ASN A 114 10.72 -6.40 10.58
N LYS A 115 10.18 -5.29 10.09
CA LYS A 115 10.79 -3.97 10.24
C LYS A 115 9.75 -2.87 10.08
N ILE A 116 9.98 -1.77 10.79
CA ILE A 116 9.29 -0.49 10.59
C ILE A 116 10.33 0.53 10.19
N CYS A 117 10.22 1.07 8.97
CA CYS A 117 11.12 2.10 8.49
C CYS A 117 10.51 3.48 8.78
N LYS A 118 11.36 4.41 9.16
CA LYS A 118 11.02 5.80 9.45
C LYS A 118 11.49 6.70 8.33
N ASP A 119 10.85 7.85 8.16
CA ASP A 119 11.33 8.92 7.31
C ASP A 119 12.46 9.75 7.97
N LEU A 120 12.89 10.81 7.31
CA LEU A 120 13.95 11.70 7.81
C LEU A 120 13.56 12.45 9.10
N TYR A 121 12.26 12.54 9.40
CA TYR A 121 11.73 13.13 10.63
C TYR A 121 11.48 12.11 11.72
N SER A 122 12.01 10.88 11.57
CA SER A 122 11.81 9.76 12.50
C SER A 122 10.36 9.29 12.63
N THR A 123 9.48 9.66 11.71
CA THR A 123 8.09 9.22 11.66
C THR A 123 7.99 7.85 10.98
N PRO A 124 7.30 6.86 11.55
CA PRO A 124 7.04 5.58 10.90
C PRO A 124 6.31 5.76 9.57
N ARG A 125 6.87 5.24 8.48
CA ARG A 125 6.32 5.38 7.12
C ARG A 125 6.14 4.08 6.38
N VAL A 126 6.95 3.07 6.64
CA VAL A 126 6.84 1.81 5.91
C VAL A 126 6.86 0.64 6.89
N ILE A 127 5.94 -0.30 6.69
CA ILE A 127 5.94 -1.58 7.40
C ILE A 127 6.37 -2.67 6.42
N VAL A 128 7.35 -3.47 6.87
CA VAL A 128 7.78 -4.70 6.21
C VAL A 128 7.29 -5.87 7.03
N SER A 129 6.51 -6.76 6.43
CA SER A 129 5.93 -7.92 7.11
C SER A 129 6.06 -9.18 6.25
N THR A 130 6.17 -10.33 6.89
CA THR A 130 6.24 -11.64 6.23
C THR A 130 4.96 -12.42 6.49
N LYS A 131 4.43 -13.04 5.45
CA LYS A 131 3.32 -13.97 5.57
C LYS A 131 3.80 -15.25 6.26
N ASN A 132 3.29 -15.55 7.43
CA ASN A 132 3.45 -16.85 8.09
C ASN A 132 2.42 -17.81 7.53
N PHE A 133 2.85 -18.83 6.77
CA PHE A 133 2.08 -19.91 6.06
C PHE A 133 1.67 -19.62 4.62
#